data_b114a481356c4ff940da46bb512ee8cc
#
_entry.id   b114a481356c4ff940da46bb512ee8cc
#
_cell.length_a   1.000
_cell.length_b   1.000
_cell.length_c   1.000
_cell.angle_alpha   90.00
_cell.angle_beta   90.00
_cell.angle_gamma   90.00
#
_symmetry.space_group_name_H-M   'P 1'
#
loop_
_entity.id
_entity.type
_entity.pdbx_description
1 polymer ?
#
loop_
_entity_poly.entity_id
_entity_poly.type
_entity_poly.pdbx_seq_one_letter_code
_entity_poly.pdbx_strand_id
1 'polypeptide(L)'
;MMVYGYARVSSKEQNLDRQIKSLHDFGIEDKYIITDKQSGKDFHRKGFNLLVGTTEAAPMLRHGDLLVVDSIDRIGRNYEEIRRMWSVITKDISADIKILDMPLLDTRVTENSLDQKFISDLVLQILSYCAEKERKNIRERQRQGYEAMDVDMKGRKVSKKTGGHVGRKEIPEPDNFDTVYKQWKAGEITAVQAMKLTGLKKNTFYRMAAQQKV
;
A
#
# COMPACT_ATOMS: atom_id res chain seq x y z
N MET A 1 31.43 -9.23 8.33
CA MET A 1 30.40 -8.21 8.09
C MET A 1 30.23 -8.05 6.60
N MET A 2 29.08 -8.42 6.06
CA MET A 2 28.69 -8.13 4.68
C MET A 2 27.80 -6.89 4.65
N VAL A 3 27.86 -6.13 3.55
CA VAL A 3 27.01 -4.94 3.37
C VAL A 3 26.07 -5.18 2.20
N TYR A 4 24.79 -5.13 2.45
CA TYR A 4 23.75 -5.32 1.44
C TYR A 4 22.99 -4.02 1.22
N GLY A 5 22.71 -3.69 -0.04
CA GLY A 5 21.81 -2.61 -0.43
C GLY A 5 20.44 -3.16 -0.77
N TYR A 6 19.39 -2.43 -0.40
CA TYR A 6 18.03 -2.76 -0.85
C TYR A 6 17.36 -1.55 -1.48
N ALA A 7 16.82 -1.75 -2.69
CA ALA A 7 16.06 -0.74 -3.42
C ALA A 7 14.71 -1.28 -3.87
N ARG A 8 13.68 -0.42 -3.86
CA ARG A 8 12.33 -0.79 -4.25
C ARG A 8 11.69 0.29 -5.11
N VAL A 9 11.02 -0.11 -6.19
CA VAL A 9 10.25 0.79 -7.04
C VAL A 9 8.78 0.39 -7.13
N SER A 10 7.91 1.39 -7.18
CA SER A 10 6.54 1.25 -7.62
C SER A 10 6.46 1.71 -9.07
N SER A 11 6.33 0.84 -10.04
CA SER A 11 5.98 1.05 -11.47
C SER A 11 6.68 2.16 -12.30
N LYS A 12 7.53 3.03 -11.75
CA LYS A 12 8.27 4.07 -12.49
C LYS A 12 9.79 3.88 -12.37
N GLU A 13 10.43 3.63 -13.48
CA GLU A 13 11.88 3.35 -13.60
C GLU A 13 12.78 4.46 -13.04
N GLN A 14 12.34 5.70 -13.05
CA GLN A 14 13.12 6.87 -12.62
C GLN A 14 13.60 6.87 -11.15
N ASN A 15 12.92 6.16 -10.25
CA ASN A 15 13.29 6.14 -8.82
C ASN A 15 14.28 5.02 -8.46
N LEU A 16 14.42 3.99 -9.30
CA LEU A 16 15.36 2.89 -9.03
C LEU A 16 16.80 3.33 -9.26
N ASP A 17 17.10 3.99 -10.38
CA ASP A 17 18.45 4.45 -10.72
C ASP A 17 19.00 5.41 -9.66
N ARG A 18 18.16 6.28 -9.13
CA ARG A 18 18.56 7.17 -8.04
C ARG A 18 18.92 6.39 -6.76
N GLN A 19 18.11 5.40 -6.37
CA GLN A 19 18.38 4.59 -5.18
C GLN A 19 19.65 3.75 -5.37
N ILE A 20 19.82 3.13 -6.54
CA ILE A 20 21.04 2.37 -6.88
C ILE A 20 22.26 3.29 -6.82
N LYS A 21 22.17 4.49 -7.38
CA LYS A 21 23.25 5.48 -7.29
C LYS A 21 23.61 5.81 -5.85
N SER A 22 22.62 6.09 -4.99
CA SER A 22 22.86 6.38 -3.56
C SER A 22 23.57 5.20 -2.86
N LEU A 23 23.21 3.96 -3.21
CA LEU A 23 23.84 2.76 -2.67
C LEU A 23 25.29 2.59 -3.19
N HIS A 24 25.54 2.89 -4.47
CA HIS A 24 26.90 2.91 -5.04
C HIS A 24 27.76 4.01 -4.41
N ASP A 25 27.21 5.21 -4.23
CA ASP A 25 27.91 6.33 -3.57
C ASP A 25 28.28 5.97 -2.12
N PHE A 26 27.51 5.08 -1.48
CA PHE A 26 27.84 4.50 -0.18
C PHE A 26 28.92 3.41 -0.27
N GLY A 27 29.26 2.90 -1.46
CA GLY A 27 30.29 1.89 -1.70
C GLY A 27 29.79 0.46 -1.83
N ILE A 28 28.50 0.24 -2.14
CA ILE A 28 27.94 -1.11 -2.34
C ILE A 28 28.02 -1.49 -3.81
N GLU A 29 28.61 -2.65 -4.10
CA GLU A 29 28.70 -3.20 -5.46
C GLU A 29 27.36 -3.80 -5.91
N ASP A 30 27.07 -3.82 -7.21
CA ASP A 30 25.82 -4.33 -7.81
C ASP A 30 25.42 -5.73 -7.32
N LYS A 31 26.39 -6.62 -7.15
CA LYS A 31 26.14 -8.00 -6.68
C LYS A 31 25.53 -8.11 -5.30
N TYR A 32 25.64 -7.04 -4.48
CA TYR A 32 25.06 -6.96 -3.13
C TYR A 32 23.85 -6.06 -3.06
N ILE A 33 23.40 -5.50 -4.19
CA ILE A 33 22.18 -4.70 -4.26
C ILE A 33 21.01 -5.58 -4.67
N ILE A 34 20.06 -5.76 -3.74
CA ILE A 34 18.83 -6.51 -3.96
C ILE A 34 17.70 -5.54 -4.32
N THR A 35 16.97 -5.84 -5.39
CA THR A 35 15.92 -4.97 -5.88
C THR A 35 14.57 -5.67 -5.96
N ASP A 36 13.49 -4.96 -5.60
CA ASP A 36 12.12 -5.38 -5.83
C ASP A 36 11.41 -4.44 -6.80
N LYS A 37 10.89 -4.97 -7.90
CA LYS A 37 10.01 -4.25 -8.83
C LYS A 37 8.56 -4.57 -8.48
N GLN A 38 7.76 -3.56 -8.13
CA GLN A 38 6.38 -3.74 -7.72
C GLN A 38 5.43 -3.34 -8.86
N SER A 39 4.67 -4.29 -9.39
CA SER A 39 3.46 -4.00 -10.17
C SER A 39 2.29 -3.78 -9.18
N GLY A 40 1.38 -2.84 -9.48
CA GLY A 40 0.38 -2.30 -8.55
C GLY A 40 -0.62 -3.27 -7.90
N LYS A 41 -0.52 -4.58 -8.14
CA LYS A 41 -1.39 -5.61 -7.56
C LYS A 41 -0.65 -6.69 -6.76
N ASP A 42 0.63 -6.91 -7.00
CA ASP A 42 1.38 -8.00 -6.38
C ASP A 42 2.34 -7.50 -5.30
N PHE A 43 2.10 -7.99 -4.08
CA PHE A 43 2.77 -7.56 -2.86
C PHE A 43 3.97 -8.42 -2.48
N HIS A 44 4.49 -9.22 -3.40
CA HIS A 44 5.61 -10.10 -3.11
C HIS A 44 6.94 -9.35 -3.16
N ARG A 45 7.41 -8.93 -1.99
CA ARG A 45 8.77 -8.38 -1.78
C ARG A 45 9.79 -9.52 -1.73
N LYS A 46 9.95 -10.24 -2.85
CA LYS A 46 10.81 -11.43 -2.91
C LYS A 46 12.25 -11.13 -2.50
N GLY A 47 12.79 -10.01 -2.98
CA GLY A 47 14.14 -9.59 -2.64
C GLY A 47 14.30 -9.21 -1.17
N PHE A 48 13.34 -8.46 -0.62
CA PHE A 48 13.36 -8.13 0.81
C PHE A 48 13.17 -9.36 1.69
N ASN A 49 12.25 -10.24 1.31
CA ASN A 49 12.04 -11.50 2.02
C ASN A 49 13.26 -12.41 1.98
N LEU A 50 14.05 -12.38 0.89
CA LEU A 50 15.34 -13.07 0.83
C LEU A 50 16.31 -12.50 1.87
N LEU A 51 16.36 -11.18 2.04
CA LEU A 51 17.23 -10.53 3.01
C LEU A 51 16.86 -10.87 4.45
N VAL A 52 15.57 -10.72 4.82
CA VAL A 52 15.12 -10.84 6.22
C VAL A 52 14.57 -12.22 6.58
N GLY A 53 14.43 -13.12 5.59
CA GLY A 53 13.83 -14.43 5.78
C GLY A 53 12.30 -14.41 5.76
N THR A 54 11.73 -15.61 5.80
CA THR A 54 10.30 -15.89 5.91
C THR A 54 10.09 -17.05 6.87
N THR A 55 8.83 -17.45 7.11
CA THR A 55 8.52 -18.68 7.85
C THR A 55 9.08 -19.95 7.19
N GLU A 56 9.37 -19.90 5.88
CA GLU A 56 9.79 -21.03 5.06
C GLU A 56 11.27 -20.99 4.67
N ALA A 57 11.91 -19.82 4.79
CA ALA A 57 13.30 -19.61 4.32
C ALA A 57 14.11 -18.76 5.31
N ALA A 58 15.31 -19.22 5.61
CA ALA A 58 16.25 -18.49 6.45
C ALA A 58 16.66 -17.15 5.83
N PRO A 59 16.96 -16.12 6.64
CA PRO A 59 17.43 -14.82 6.15
C PRO A 59 18.82 -14.93 5.48
N MET A 60 19.01 -14.13 4.44
CA MET A 60 20.34 -13.91 3.83
C MET A 60 21.22 -13.07 4.74
N LEU A 61 20.65 -12.05 5.39
CA LEU A 61 21.31 -11.25 6.42
C LEU A 61 21.68 -12.14 7.61
N ARG A 62 22.87 -11.92 8.15
CA ARG A 62 23.39 -12.63 9.31
C ARG A 62 23.79 -11.65 10.41
N HIS A 63 24.04 -12.19 11.59
CA HIS A 63 24.56 -11.43 12.71
C HIS A 63 25.79 -10.60 12.29
N GLY A 64 25.74 -9.29 12.58
CA GLY A 64 26.80 -8.34 12.27
C GLY A 64 26.87 -7.88 10.81
N ASP A 65 25.95 -8.30 9.92
CA ASP A 65 25.83 -7.73 8.58
C ASP A 65 25.12 -6.36 8.62
N LEU A 66 25.29 -5.56 7.57
CA LEU A 66 24.67 -4.25 7.44
C LEU A 66 23.68 -4.23 6.26
N LEU A 67 22.46 -3.85 6.53
CA LEU A 67 21.48 -3.49 5.50
C LEU A 67 21.46 -1.97 5.30
N VAL A 68 21.67 -1.51 4.07
CA VAL A 68 21.60 -0.09 3.69
C VAL A 68 20.40 0.13 2.77
N VAL A 69 19.60 1.14 3.07
CA VAL A 69 18.48 1.58 2.23
C VAL A 69 18.51 3.10 2.03
N ASP A 70 18.03 3.57 0.89
CA ASP A 70 18.00 5.00 0.55
C ASP A 70 17.07 5.78 1.50
N SER A 71 15.89 5.22 1.79
CA SER A 71 14.87 5.86 2.64
C SER A 71 14.05 4.83 3.44
N ILE A 72 13.48 5.27 4.55
CA ILE A 72 12.79 4.40 5.51
C ILE A 72 11.56 3.69 4.91
N ASP A 73 10.88 4.30 3.95
CA ASP A 73 9.72 3.73 3.24
C ASP A 73 10.08 2.52 2.35
N ARG A 74 11.37 2.24 2.17
CA ARG A 74 11.83 1.01 1.50
C ARG A 74 11.64 -0.21 2.40
N ILE A 75 11.76 -0.03 3.71
CA ILE A 75 11.62 -1.12 4.69
C ILE A 75 10.15 -1.55 4.84
N GLY A 76 9.23 -0.60 4.89
CA GLY A 76 7.79 -0.87 5.06
C GLY A 76 6.90 0.24 4.49
N ARG A 77 5.60 -0.02 4.43
CA ARG A 77 4.58 0.90 3.87
C ARG A 77 3.89 1.74 4.92
N ASN A 78 3.89 1.24 6.11
CA ASN A 78 3.29 1.88 7.26
C ASN A 78 4.20 1.68 8.46
N TYR A 79 3.90 2.44 9.49
CA TYR A 79 4.70 2.43 10.70
C TYR A 79 4.84 1.04 11.35
N GLU A 80 3.75 0.30 11.46
CA GLU A 80 3.77 -1.02 12.11
C GLU A 80 4.68 -2.00 11.37
N GLU A 81 4.62 -1.99 10.04
CA GLU A 81 5.48 -2.80 9.20
C GLU A 81 6.95 -2.37 9.33
N ILE A 82 7.23 -1.06 9.29
CA ILE A 82 8.57 -0.52 9.47
C ILE A 82 9.14 -0.95 10.83
N ARG A 83 8.40 -0.74 11.91
CA ARG A 83 8.81 -1.12 13.26
C ARG A 83 9.06 -2.61 13.40
N ARG A 84 8.16 -3.43 12.83
CA ARG A 84 8.32 -4.89 12.82
C ARG A 84 9.59 -5.32 12.08
N MET A 85 9.80 -4.80 10.87
CA MET A 85 10.99 -5.15 10.08
C MET A 85 12.27 -4.63 10.71
N TRP A 86 12.24 -3.44 11.30
CA TRP A 86 13.35 -2.92 12.09
C TRP A 86 13.71 -3.87 13.25
N SER A 87 12.70 -4.34 14.00
CA SER A 87 12.92 -5.31 15.09
C SER A 87 13.46 -6.64 14.57
N VAL A 88 12.93 -7.16 13.46
CA VAL A 88 13.42 -8.39 12.84
C VAL A 88 14.91 -8.26 12.48
N ILE A 89 15.28 -7.16 11.81
CA ILE A 89 16.66 -6.95 11.38
C ILE A 89 17.60 -6.78 12.58
N THR A 90 17.23 -5.89 13.52
CA THR A 90 18.16 -5.50 14.60
C THR A 90 18.16 -6.41 15.82
N LYS A 91 17.05 -7.11 16.10
CA LYS A 91 16.90 -7.98 17.28
C LYS A 91 16.91 -9.46 16.93
N ASP A 92 16.10 -9.89 15.95
CA ASP A 92 15.96 -11.31 15.65
C ASP A 92 17.16 -11.83 14.83
N ILE A 93 17.59 -11.06 13.81
CA ILE A 93 18.78 -11.40 12.99
C ILE A 93 20.06 -10.89 13.65
N SER A 94 19.97 -9.83 14.44
CA SER A 94 21.12 -9.12 15.01
C SER A 94 22.04 -8.53 13.94
N ALA A 95 21.45 -8.04 12.85
CA ALA A 95 22.11 -7.29 11.79
C ALA A 95 21.93 -5.78 12.03
N ASP A 96 22.81 -4.99 11.46
CA ASP A 96 22.70 -3.53 11.50
C ASP A 96 21.89 -3.00 10.32
N ILE A 97 21.35 -1.79 10.50
CA ILE A 97 20.61 -1.08 9.45
C ILE A 97 21.03 0.40 9.41
N LYS A 98 21.16 0.90 8.17
CA LYS A 98 21.44 2.33 7.91
C LYS A 98 20.47 2.87 6.87
N ILE A 99 19.89 4.03 7.17
CA ILE A 99 19.04 4.79 6.27
C ILE A 99 19.84 5.99 5.75
N LEU A 100 20.00 6.10 4.43
CA LEU A 100 20.89 7.11 3.84
C LEU A 100 20.34 8.53 3.96
N ASP A 101 19.03 8.73 3.78
CA ASP A 101 18.35 10.03 3.91
C ASP A 101 18.14 10.47 5.38
N MET A 102 18.40 9.58 6.34
CA MET A 102 18.27 9.84 7.77
C MET A 102 19.48 9.36 8.55
N PRO A 103 20.57 10.15 8.64
CA PRO A 103 21.82 9.73 9.26
C PRO A 103 21.70 9.26 10.72
N LEU A 104 20.69 9.75 11.46
CA LEU A 104 20.39 9.29 12.82
C LEU A 104 19.86 7.86 12.90
N LEU A 105 19.35 7.32 11.79
CA LEU A 105 18.91 5.93 11.67
C LEU A 105 20.06 5.04 11.15
N ASP A 106 21.08 4.90 11.98
CA ASP A 106 22.24 4.05 11.77
C ASP A 106 22.48 3.26 13.07
N THR A 107 22.28 1.94 13.02
CA THR A 107 22.37 1.08 14.21
C THR A 107 23.76 0.52 14.46
N ARG A 108 24.71 0.81 13.56
CA ARG A 108 26.08 0.30 13.70
C ARG A 108 26.70 0.76 15.02
N VAL A 109 27.39 -0.16 15.65
CA VAL A 109 28.12 0.12 16.90
C VAL A 109 29.30 1.05 16.60
N THR A 110 29.25 2.26 17.17
CA THR A 110 30.40 3.12 17.35
C THR A 110 30.78 3.09 18.83
N GLU A 111 31.87 3.74 19.24
CA GLU A 111 32.36 3.75 20.65
C GLU A 111 31.30 4.17 21.69
N ASN A 112 30.19 4.83 21.26
CA ASN A 112 29.01 5.21 22.06
C ASN A 112 27.76 4.43 21.71
N SER A 113 27.83 3.15 21.56
CA SER A 113 26.81 2.28 20.91
C SER A 113 25.44 2.23 21.57
N LEU A 114 25.35 2.35 22.88
CA LEU A 114 24.06 2.31 23.59
C LEU A 114 23.22 3.55 23.30
N ASP A 115 23.85 4.72 23.29
CA ASP A 115 23.18 5.98 23.02
C ASP A 115 22.68 6.05 21.57
N GLN A 116 23.44 5.52 20.62
CA GLN A 116 23.08 5.56 19.22
C GLN A 116 21.91 4.62 18.89
N LYS A 117 21.89 3.42 19.48
CA LYS A 117 20.73 2.51 19.37
C LYS A 117 19.49 3.12 20.00
N PHE A 118 19.63 3.71 21.18
CA PHE A 118 18.53 4.40 21.85
C PHE A 118 18.00 5.58 21.03
N ILE A 119 18.89 6.42 20.48
CA ILE A 119 18.52 7.54 19.62
C ILE A 119 17.81 7.04 18.36
N SER A 120 18.31 5.99 17.70
CA SER A 120 17.67 5.40 16.52
C SER A 120 16.28 4.89 16.82
N ASP A 121 16.08 4.18 17.92
CA ASP A 121 14.76 3.68 18.34
C ASP A 121 13.82 4.85 18.69
N LEU A 122 14.32 5.89 19.35
CA LEU A 122 13.55 7.08 19.70
C LEU A 122 13.11 7.86 18.45
N VAL A 123 14.03 8.10 17.51
CA VAL A 123 13.72 8.78 16.23
C VAL A 123 12.68 7.98 15.45
N LEU A 124 12.83 6.66 15.40
CA LEU A 124 11.84 5.79 14.77
C LEU A 124 10.45 5.95 15.40
N GLN A 125 10.36 6.00 16.73
CA GLN A 125 9.10 6.22 17.45
C GLN A 125 8.48 7.59 17.13
N ILE A 126 9.30 8.66 17.11
CA ILE A 126 8.83 10.02 16.79
C ILE A 126 8.31 10.11 15.38
N LEU A 127 9.07 9.63 14.40
CA LEU A 127 8.64 9.61 12.98
C LEU A 127 7.32 8.87 12.79
N SER A 128 7.15 7.83 13.51
CA SER A 128 5.97 6.99 13.56
C SER A 128 4.75 7.70 14.07
N TYR A 129 4.90 8.34 15.19
CA TYR A 129 3.84 9.18 15.77
C TYR A 129 3.45 10.31 14.81
N CYS A 130 4.42 10.96 14.18
CA CYS A 130 4.17 12.03 13.20
C CYS A 130 3.39 11.50 11.98
N ALA A 131 3.79 10.36 11.44
CA ALA A 131 3.11 9.74 10.30
C ALA A 131 1.66 9.34 10.63
N GLU A 132 1.42 8.79 11.81
CA GLU A 132 0.08 8.42 12.25
C GLU A 132 -0.80 9.65 12.50
N LYS A 133 -0.24 10.68 13.12
CA LYS A 133 -0.93 11.97 13.33
C LYS A 133 -1.33 12.60 12.00
N GLU A 134 -0.44 12.61 11.01
CA GLU A 134 -0.76 13.15 9.67
C GLU A 134 -1.86 12.34 8.98
N ARG A 135 -1.83 11.00 9.05
CA ARG A 135 -2.93 10.15 8.54
C ARG A 135 -4.27 10.46 9.20
N LYS A 136 -4.28 10.66 10.52
CA LYS A 136 -5.50 11.06 11.25
C LYS A 136 -5.99 12.43 10.78
N ASN A 137 -5.09 13.38 10.64
CA ASN A 137 -5.41 14.73 10.15
C ASN A 137 -5.97 14.71 8.71
N ILE A 138 -5.40 13.89 7.81
CA ILE A 138 -5.89 13.74 6.43
C ILE A 138 -7.31 13.14 6.44
N ARG A 139 -7.54 12.07 7.21
CA ARG A 139 -8.87 11.45 7.32
C ARG A 139 -9.90 12.42 7.90
N GLU A 140 -9.52 13.17 8.91
CA GLU A 140 -10.40 14.16 9.53
C GLU A 140 -10.75 15.30 8.55
N ARG A 141 -9.77 15.85 7.83
CA ARG A 141 -10.02 16.84 6.76
C ARG A 141 -10.91 16.28 5.66
N GLN A 142 -10.72 15.01 5.26
CA GLN A 142 -11.58 14.35 4.29
C GLN A 142 -13.01 14.19 4.81
N ARG A 143 -13.18 13.79 6.07
CA ARG A 143 -14.48 13.67 6.75
C ARG A 143 -15.21 15.01 6.78
N GLN A 144 -14.52 16.04 7.26
CA GLN A 144 -15.07 17.41 7.32
C GLN A 144 -15.43 17.95 5.93
N GLY A 145 -14.55 17.70 4.94
CA GLY A 145 -14.83 18.05 3.54
C GLY A 145 -16.03 17.32 2.97
N TYR A 146 -16.21 16.04 3.31
CA TYR A 146 -17.39 15.27 2.91
C TYR A 146 -18.66 15.75 3.63
N GLU A 147 -18.59 16.04 4.92
CA GLU A 147 -19.72 16.55 5.71
C GLU A 147 -20.20 17.92 5.21
N ALA A 148 -19.28 18.79 4.80
CA ALA A 148 -19.58 20.13 4.28
C ALA A 148 -20.09 20.14 2.82
N MET A 149 -20.20 19.00 2.15
CA MET A 149 -20.77 18.91 0.81
C MET A 149 -22.29 19.07 0.84
N ASP A 150 -22.82 19.78 -0.16
CA ASP A 150 -24.26 19.87 -0.40
C ASP A 150 -24.88 18.49 -0.64
N VAL A 151 -26.18 18.36 -0.44
CA VAL A 151 -26.93 17.13 -0.70
C VAL A 151 -27.93 17.35 -1.83
N ASP A 152 -28.12 16.37 -2.69
CA ASP A 152 -29.16 16.38 -3.71
C ASP A 152 -30.54 16.02 -3.14
N MET A 153 -31.58 16.08 -3.98
CA MET A 153 -32.95 15.72 -3.58
C MET A 153 -33.09 14.29 -3.08
N LYS A 154 -32.13 13.41 -3.37
CA LYS A 154 -32.08 12.02 -2.88
C LYS A 154 -31.23 11.87 -1.63
N GLY A 155 -30.78 12.98 -1.00
CA GLY A 155 -29.95 12.98 0.20
C GLY A 155 -28.51 12.55 -0.03
N ARG A 156 -28.00 12.54 -1.28
CA ARG A 156 -26.63 12.14 -1.63
C ARG A 156 -25.72 13.37 -1.68
N LYS A 157 -24.50 13.23 -1.18
CA LYS A 157 -23.48 14.29 -1.24
C LYS A 157 -23.11 14.65 -2.68
N VAL A 158 -23.03 15.94 -2.98
CA VAL A 158 -22.74 16.48 -4.32
C VAL A 158 -21.37 17.14 -4.33
N SER A 159 -20.56 16.81 -5.34
CA SER A 159 -19.26 17.44 -5.54
C SER A 159 -19.42 18.82 -6.18
N LYS A 160 -18.94 19.88 -5.51
CA LYS A 160 -18.90 21.25 -6.08
C LYS A 160 -18.10 21.35 -7.37
N LYS A 161 -17.11 20.46 -7.56
CA LYS A 161 -16.24 20.47 -8.74
C LYS A 161 -16.91 19.87 -9.97
N THR A 162 -17.72 18.83 -9.82
CA THR A 162 -18.30 18.08 -10.94
C THR A 162 -19.81 18.23 -11.05
N GLY A 163 -20.47 18.82 -10.06
CA GLY A 163 -21.94 18.93 -9.98
C GLY A 163 -22.66 17.58 -9.81
N GLY A 164 -21.92 16.48 -9.83
CA GLY A 164 -22.45 15.12 -9.68
C GLY A 164 -22.38 14.61 -8.23
N HIS A 165 -23.17 13.58 -7.93
CA HIS A 165 -23.11 12.93 -6.62
C HIS A 165 -21.74 12.26 -6.39
N VAL A 166 -21.29 12.27 -5.15
CA VAL A 166 -20.06 11.60 -4.72
C VAL A 166 -20.36 10.11 -4.50
N GLY A 167 -19.53 9.25 -5.07
CA GLY A 167 -19.65 7.81 -4.96
C GLY A 167 -19.63 7.10 -6.31
N ARG A 168 -19.97 5.83 -6.29
CA ARG A 168 -20.03 5.02 -7.52
C ARG A 168 -21.18 5.51 -8.40
N LYS A 169 -20.88 5.74 -9.68
CA LYS A 169 -21.91 6.11 -10.67
C LYS A 169 -23.02 5.05 -10.69
N GLU A 170 -24.27 5.52 -10.74
CA GLU A 170 -25.40 4.63 -10.95
C GLU A 170 -25.27 4.01 -12.35
N ILE A 171 -25.56 2.74 -12.43
CA ILE A 171 -25.66 2.05 -13.73
C ILE A 171 -27.07 2.36 -14.23
N PRO A 172 -27.21 3.03 -15.39
CA PRO A 172 -28.55 3.29 -15.97
C PRO A 172 -29.26 1.98 -16.24
N GLU A 173 -30.58 2.02 -16.18
CA GLU A 173 -31.41 0.89 -16.58
C GLU A 173 -31.28 0.69 -18.10
N PRO A 174 -30.98 -0.51 -18.58
CA PRO A 174 -30.91 -0.78 -20.02
C PRO A 174 -32.31 -0.65 -20.67
N ASP A 175 -32.37 -0.12 -21.89
CA ASP A 175 -33.62 0.11 -22.60
C ASP A 175 -34.48 -1.18 -22.77
N ASN A 176 -33.82 -2.32 -22.80
CA ASN A 176 -34.50 -3.63 -22.93
C ASN A 176 -34.85 -4.28 -21.59
N PHE A 177 -34.59 -3.59 -20.43
CA PHE A 177 -34.72 -4.21 -19.12
C PHE A 177 -36.15 -4.68 -18.83
N ASP A 178 -37.16 -3.86 -19.09
CA ASP A 178 -38.59 -4.19 -18.87
C ASP A 178 -39.04 -5.39 -19.63
N THR A 179 -38.67 -5.49 -20.92
CA THR A 179 -39.02 -6.62 -21.77
C THR A 179 -38.37 -7.90 -21.25
N VAL A 180 -37.08 -7.84 -20.96
CA VAL A 180 -36.32 -8.99 -20.46
C VAL A 180 -36.80 -9.40 -19.05
N TYR A 181 -37.18 -8.44 -18.20
CA TYR A 181 -37.73 -8.70 -16.88
C TYR A 181 -39.07 -9.47 -16.97
N LYS A 182 -39.99 -9.07 -17.87
CA LYS A 182 -41.26 -9.75 -18.08
C LYS A 182 -41.07 -11.19 -18.57
N GLN A 183 -40.20 -11.41 -19.55
CA GLN A 183 -39.86 -12.75 -20.05
C GLN A 183 -39.25 -13.64 -18.95
N TRP A 184 -38.37 -13.09 -18.14
CA TRP A 184 -37.79 -13.81 -16.99
C TRP A 184 -38.88 -14.17 -15.96
N LYS A 185 -39.75 -13.24 -15.64
CA LYS A 185 -40.88 -13.49 -14.70
C LYS A 185 -41.90 -14.47 -15.22
N ALA A 186 -42.16 -14.48 -16.52
CA ALA A 186 -43.00 -15.47 -17.19
C ALA A 186 -42.38 -16.87 -17.30
N GLY A 187 -41.06 -17.00 -16.95
CA GLY A 187 -40.36 -18.28 -17.07
C GLY A 187 -39.85 -18.60 -18.47
N GLU A 188 -40.00 -17.69 -19.44
CA GLU A 188 -39.56 -17.88 -20.82
C GLU A 188 -38.03 -17.94 -20.95
N ILE A 189 -37.34 -17.21 -20.09
CA ILE A 189 -35.86 -17.16 -20.03
C ILE A 189 -35.34 -17.35 -18.62
N THR A 190 -34.14 -17.89 -18.50
CA THR A 190 -33.47 -18.03 -17.21
C THR A 190 -32.86 -16.70 -16.74
N ALA A 191 -32.62 -16.55 -15.43
CA ALA A 191 -31.95 -15.35 -14.87
C ALA A 191 -30.57 -15.11 -15.52
N VAL A 192 -29.86 -16.18 -15.88
CA VAL A 192 -28.54 -16.06 -16.52
C VAL A 192 -28.69 -15.47 -17.94
N GLN A 193 -29.70 -15.93 -18.70
CA GLN A 193 -30.01 -15.35 -20.01
C GLN A 193 -30.46 -13.90 -19.91
N ALA A 194 -31.30 -13.56 -18.93
CA ALA A 194 -31.75 -12.20 -18.68
C ALA A 194 -30.59 -11.27 -18.36
N MET A 195 -29.65 -11.68 -17.50
CA MET A 195 -28.42 -10.93 -17.21
C MET A 195 -27.54 -10.74 -18.45
N LYS A 196 -27.43 -11.74 -19.29
CA LYS A 196 -26.66 -11.66 -20.55
C LYS A 196 -27.31 -10.71 -21.57
N LEU A 197 -28.62 -10.73 -21.70
CA LEU A 197 -29.38 -9.85 -22.61
C LEU A 197 -29.35 -8.37 -22.18
N THR A 198 -29.37 -8.11 -20.85
CA THR A 198 -29.31 -6.76 -20.30
C THR A 198 -27.88 -6.25 -20.13
N GLY A 199 -26.86 -7.10 -20.26
CA GLY A 199 -25.45 -6.75 -19.95
C GLY A 199 -25.16 -6.47 -18.46
N LEU A 200 -26.12 -6.75 -17.58
CA LEU A 200 -26.02 -6.43 -16.15
C LEU A 200 -25.33 -7.56 -15.38
N LYS A 201 -24.53 -7.17 -14.39
CA LYS A 201 -23.98 -8.12 -13.40
C LYS A 201 -25.07 -8.57 -12.44
N LYS A 202 -24.94 -9.78 -11.89
CA LYS A 202 -25.90 -10.43 -10.98
C LYS A 202 -26.51 -9.49 -9.95
N ASN A 203 -25.70 -8.83 -9.15
CA ASN A 203 -26.16 -7.96 -8.06
C ASN A 203 -26.95 -6.74 -8.58
N THR A 204 -26.55 -6.18 -9.73
CA THR A 204 -27.23 -5.04 -10.35
C THR A 204 -28.58 -5.46 -10.93
N PHE A 205 -28.62 -6.60 -11.64
CA PHE A 205 -29.85 -7.14 -12.20
C PHE A 205 -30.91 -7.38 -11.12
N TYR A 206 -30.58 -8.12 -10.06
CA TYR A 206 -31.54 -8.39 -8.98
C TYR A 206 -31.95 -7.14 -8.20
N ARG A 207 -31.06 -6.15 -8.03
CA ARG A 207 -31.41 -4.88 -7.42
C ARG A 207 -32.46 -4.12 -8.25
N MET A 208 -32.26 -4.02 -9.58
CA MET A 208 -33.22 -3.37 -10.49
C MET A 208 -34.52 -4.16 -10.53
N ALA A 209 -34.47 -5.47 -10.61
CA ALA A 209 -35.65 -6.34 -10.57
C ALA A 209 -36.46 -6.21 -9.28
N ALA A 210 -35.81 -5.92 -8.13
CA ALA A 210 -36.49 -5.67 -6.88
C ALA A 210 -37.20 -4.31 -6.84
N GLN A 211 -36.74 -3.33 -7.60
CA GLN A 211 -37.35 -1.99 -7.74
C GLN A 211 -38.58 -2.00 -8.67
N GLN A 212 -38.66 -2.96 -9.57
CA GLN A 212 -39.84 -3.18 -10.44
C GLN A 212 -41.02 -3.86 -9.72
N LYS A 213 -40.93 -4.13 -8.42
CA LYS A 213 -42.04 -4.64 -7.61
C LYS A 213 -42.92 -3.47 -7.15
N VAL A 214 -43.75 -2.97 -8.02
CA VAL A 214 -44.99 -2.24 -7.70
C VAL A 214 -46.12 -2.86 -8.51
#